data_06c8923855d7fd70c68040c1b4dfd80f
#
_entry.id   06c8923855d7fd70c68040c1b4dfd80f
#
_cell.length_a   1.000
_cell.length_b   1.000
_cell.length_c   1.000
_cell.angle_alpha   90.00
_cell.angle_beta   90.00
_cell.angle_gamma   90.00
#
_symmetry.space_group_name_H-M   'P 1'
#
loop_
_entity.id
_entity.type
_entity.pdbx_description
1 polymer ?
#
loop_
_entity_poly.entity_id
_entity_poly.type
_entity_poly.pdbx_seq_one_letter_code
_entity_poly.pdbx_strand_id
1 'polypeptide(L)'
;MEKRFNLETSILTDDLLFPEGPIYLNDGSILLVEIARGTLTKVYQNGKKEIVSNLGEGPNGAAIGPDGFCYICNNGGFDWEISSDQKKRRPVAQAKNYKSGKIQKVNLNTGEFETLYSECNGLPLNGPNDIVFDKKGNFWFTDLGKVRERTMDRGSVYWAKPDGSEIKEVIHPIMTPNGIGLSPDENFLYIADTEGGKLYSFEIL
;
A
#
# COMPACT_ATOMS: atom_id res chain seq x y z
N MET A 1 -39.10 3.37 11.37
CA MET A 1 -38.89 2.93 9.97
C MET A 1 -37.38 2.91 9.71
N GLU A 2 -36.79 1.73 9.73
CA GLU A 2 -35.38 1.58 9.33
C GLU A 2 -35.26 1.96 7.85
N LYS A 3 -34.41 2.94 7.54
CA LYS A 3 -34.01 3.22 6.16
C LYS A 3 -33.22 2.03 5.64
N ARG A 4 -33.84 1.15 4.88
CA ARG A 4 -33.10 0.14 4.09
C ARG A 4 -32.36 0.89 3.01
N PHE A 5 -31.02 0.87 3.06
CA PHE A 5 -30.19 1.33 1.97
C PHE A 5 -30.36 0.33 0.80
N ASN A 6 -30.93 0.76 -0.31
CA ASN A 6 -30.85 0.01 -1.56
C ASN A 6 -29.46 0.30 -2.16
N LEU A 7 -28.54 -0.66 -2.01
CA LEU A 7 -27.23 -0.59 -2.66
C LEU A 7 -27.33 -1.34 -3.99
N GLU A 8 -27.23 -0.61 -5.10
CA GLU A 8 -27.06 -1.20 -6.42
C GLU A 8 -25.57 -1.43 -6.63
N THR A 9 -25.20 -2.66 -6.97
CA THR A 9 -23.81 -3.02 -7.26
C THR A 9 -23.58 -3.00 -8.76
N SER A 10 -22.54 -2.29 -9.19
CA SER A 10 -22.06 -2.29 -10.57
C SER A 10 -20.55 -2.52 -10.61
N ILE A 11 -20.07 -3.17 -11.68
CA ILE A 11 -18.65 -3.30 -11.95
C ILE A 11 -18.22 -2.06 -12.73
N LEU A 12 -17.36 -1.23 -12.14
CA LEU A 12 -16.84 -0.03 -12.79
C LEU A 12 -15.84 -0.39 -13.90
N THR A 13 -14.95 -1.35 -13.64
CA THR A 13 -13.95 -1.88 -14.60
C THR A 13 -13.55 -3.29 -14.20
N ASP A 14 -12.98 -4.04 -15.12
CA ASP A 14 -12.46 -5.40 -14.95
C ASP A 14 -11.01 -5.51 -15.45
N ASP A 15 -10.45 -6.73 -15.52
CA ASP A 15 -9.08 -7.02 -16.00
C ASP A 15 -7.97 -6.24 -15.25
N LEU A 16 -8.22 -5.90 -13.99
CA LEU A 16 -7.18 -5.41 -13.09
C LEU A 16 -6.36 -6.58 -12.54
N LEU A 17 -5.04 -6.39 -12.42
CA LEU A 17 -4.13 -7.44 -12.00
C LEU A 17 -3.76 -7.31 -10.51
N PHE A 18 -4.62 -7.84 -9.66
CA PHE A 18 -4.53 -7.77 -8.20
C PHE A 18 -4.55 -6.32 -7.70
N PRO A 19 -5.72 -5.64 -7.81
CA PRO A 19 -5.87 -4.24 -7.42
C PRO A 19 -5.84 -4.08 -5.91
N GLU A 20 -5.15 -3.02 -5.45
CA GLU A 20 -5.04 -2.62 -4.04
C GLU A 20 -4.99 -1.10 -3.87
N GLY A 21 -5.12 -0.61 -2.64
CA GLY A 21 -4.96 0.79 -2.26
C GLY A 21 -5.84 1.79 -3.04
N PRO A 22 -7.17 1.58 -3.15
CA PRO A 22 -8.01 2.47 -3.96
C PRO A 22 -8.19 3.84 -3.29
N ILE A 23 -7.98 4.90 -4.08
CA ILE A 23 -8.12 6.30 -3.68
C ILE A 23 -9.14 6.98 -4.58
N TYR A 24 -10.18 7.56 -4.01
CA TYR A 24 -11.13 8.40 -4.75
C TYR A 24 -10.53 9.79 -4.98
N LEU A 25 -10.49 10.24 -6.24
CA LEU A 25 -9.98 11.55 -6.63
C LEU A 25 -11.11 12.57 -6.81
N ASN A 26 -10.78 13.86 -6.67
CA ASN A 26 -11.77 14.97 -6.76
C ASN A 26 -12.48 15.06 -8.13
N ASP A 27 -11.87 14.51 -9.19
CA ASP A 27 -12.47 14.44 -10.53
C ASP A 27 -13.44 13.25 -10.70
N GLY A 28 -13.65 12.49 -9.62
CA GLY A 28 -14.53 11.32 -9.60
C GLY A 28 -13.85 10.03 -10.07
N SER A 29 -12.62 10.07 -10.51
CA SER A 29 -11.87 8.85 -10.87
C SER A 29 -11.33 8.14 -9.63
N ILE A 30 -10.92 6.88 -9.80
CA ILE A 30 -10.27 6.07 -8.77
C ILE A 30 -8.82 5.86 -9.18
N LEU A 31 -7.90 6.17 -8.28
CA LEU A 31 -6.49 5.80 -8.39
C LEU A 31 -6.26 4.53 -7.58
N LEU A 32 -5.53 3.57 -8.11
CA LEU A 32 -5.23 2.31 -7.43
C LEU A 32 -3.89 1.74 -7.91
N VAL A 33 -3.31 0.86 -7.14
CA VAL A 33 -2.16 0.07 -7.59
C VAL A 33 -2.61 -1.29 -8.09
N GLU A 34 -1.87 -1.86 -9.05
CA GLU A 34 -2.02 -3.24 -9.48
C GLU A 34 -0.74 -4.00 -9.12
N ILE A 35 -0.78 -4.78 -8.04
CA ILE A 35 0.43 -5.45 -7.51
C ILE A 35 1.07 -6.35 -8.56
N ALA A 36 0.26 -7.16 -9.24
CA ALA A 36 0.77 -8.13 -10.21
C ALA A 36 1.15 -7.52 -11.57
N ARG A 37 0.68 -6.29 -11.85
CA ARG A 37 1.09 -5.53 -13.04
C ARG A 37 2.30 -4.64 -12.73
N GLY A 38 2.48 -4.23 -11.47
CA GLY A 38 3.52 -3.29 -11.05
C GLY A 38 3.21 -1.85 -11.46
N THR A 39 1.94 -1.43 -11.43
CA THR A 39 1.51 -0.11 -11.92
C THR A 39 0.71 0.68 -10.91
N LEU A 40 0.78 2.01 -11.04
CA LEU A 40 -0.24 2.93 -10.53
C LEU A 40 -1.22 3.19 -11.67
N THR A 41 -2.49 2.85 -11.48
CA THR A 41 -3.53 2.87 -12.51
C THR A 41 -4.67 3.79 -12.10
N LYS A 42 -5.12 4.64 -13.01
CA LYS A 42 -6.30 5.49 -12.87
C LYS A 42 -7.47 4.88 -13.61
N VAL A 43 -8.62 4.77 -12.93
CA VAL A 43 -9.88 4.28 -13.47
C VAL A 43 -10.89 5.40 -13.50
N TYR A 44 -11.39 5.75 -14.68
CA TYR A 44 -12.38 6.79 -14.89
C TYR A 44 -13.81 6.27 -14.63
N GLN A 45 -14.76 7.18 -14.41
CA GLN A 45 -16.18 6.86 -14.18
C GLN A 45 -16.83 6.04 -15.31
N ASN A 46 -16.30 6.13 -16.53
CA ASN A 46 -16.74 5.36 -17.69
C ASN A 46 -16.06 3.98 -17.82
N GLY A 47 -15.28 3.57 -16.81
CA GLY A 47 -14.54 2.31 -16.79
C GLY A 47 -13.23 2.30 -17.57
N LYS A 48 -12.87 3.39 -18.29
CA LYS A 48 -11.56 3.50 -18.95
C LYS A 48 -10.44 3.45 -17.93
N LYS A 49 -9.38 2.73 -18.26
CA LYS A 49 -8.15 2.64 -17.45
C LYS A 49 -7.01 3.41 -18.12
N GLU A 50 -6.17 4.00 -17.30
CA GLU A 50 -4.94 4.68 -17.70
C GLU A 50 -3.81 4.30 -16.74
N ILE A 51 -2.68 3.86 -17.25
CA ILE A 51 -1.48 3.63 -16.44
C ILE A 51 -0.82 4.98 -16.22
N VAL A 52 -0.82 5.44 -14.96
CA VAL A 52 -0.17 6.69 -14.55
C VAL A 52 1.34 6.49 -14.45
N SER A 53 1.78 5.35 -13.87
CA SER A 53 3.19 5.04 -13.70
C SER A 53 3.45 3.55 -13.71
N ASN A 54 4.60 3.13 -14.28
CA ASN A 54 5.09 1.76 -14.23
C ASN A 54 6.12 1.66 -13.10
N LEU A 55 5.68 1.26 -11.92
CA LEU A 55 6.47 1.22 -10.68
C LEU A 55 7.37 -0.01 -10.57
N GLY A 56 7.00 -1.07 -11.31
CA GLY A 56 7.65 -2.38 -11.19
C GLY A 56 7.36 -3.08 -9.86
N GLU A 57 7.90 -4.26 -9.70
CA GLU A 57 7.86 -5.07 -8.48
C GLU A 57 6.43 -5.27 -7.92
N GLY A 58 6.13 -4.77 -6.71
CA GLY A 58 4.86 -5.00 -6.02
C GLY A 58 4.31 -3.78 -5.30
N PRO A 59 3.81 -2.74 -6.02
CA PRO A 59 3.10 -1.65 -5.38
C PRO A 59 1.84 -2.18 -4.69
N ASN A 60 1.63 -1.83 -3.42
CA ASN A 60 0.57 -2.36 -2.56
C ASN A 60 -0.31 -1.24 -2.00
N GLY A 61 0.07 -0.58 -0.91
CA GLY A 61 -0.65 0.56 -0.36
C GLY A 61 -0.34 1.86 -1.10
N ALA A 62 -1.32 2.78 -1.13
CA ALA A 62 -1.16 4.09 -1.76
C ALA A 62 -1.89 5.18 -0.98
N ALA A 63 -1.29 6.36 -0.89
CA ALA A 63 -1.94 7.56 -0.34
C ALA A 63 -1.47 8.82 -1.08
N ILE A 64 -2.36 9.83 -1.17
CA ILE A 64 -1.99 11.16 -1.68
C ILE A 64 -1.43 11.98 -0.53
N GLY A 65 -0.23 12.49 -0.71
CA GLY A 65 0.39 13.42 0.23
C GLY A 65 -0.16 14.83 0.11
N PRO A 66 0.10 15.69 1.12
CA PRO A 66 -0.33 17.10 1.09
C PRO A 66 0.31 17.92 -0.02
N ASP A 67 1.39 17.43 -0.60
CA ASP A 67 2.10 18.01 -1.76
C ASP A 67 1.49 17.57 -3.11
N GLY A 68 0.42 16.76 -3.09
CA GLY A 68 -0.27 16.27 -4.29
C GLY A 68 0.41 15.10 -5.01
N PHE A 69 1.53 14.60 -4.50
CA PHE A 69 2.15 13.36 -4.99
C PHE A 69 1.47 12.13 -4.42
N CYS A 70 1.55 11.01 -5.12
CA CYS A 70 1.11 9.73 -4.60
C CYS A 70 2.30 8.95 -4.00
N TYR A 71 2.13 8.50 -2.77
CA TYR A 71 3.13 7.71 -2.04
C TYR A 71 2.71 6.25 -2.04
N ILE A 72 3.62 5.38 -2.42
CA ILE A 72 3.37 3.96 -2.67
C ILE A 72 4.24 3.10 -1.76
N CYS A 73 3.60 2.22 -1.00
CA CYS A 73 4.26 1.09 -0.37
C CYS A 73 4.54 0.03 -1.42
N ASN A 74 5.80 -0.18 -1.80
CA ASN A 74 6.17 -1.23 -2.72
C ASN A 74 6.84 -2.38 -1.95
N ASN A 75 6.19 -3.54 -1.94
CA ASN A 75 6.61 -4.69 -1.15
C ASN A 75 7.66 -5.59 -1.85
N GLY A 76 8.15 -5.19 -3.03
CA GLY A 76 9.13 -5.95 -3.81
C GLY A 76 8.54 -7.10 -4.64
N GLY A 77 7.22 -7.29 -4.62
CA GLY A 77 6.51 -8.22 -5.50
C GLY A 77 6.39 -9.65 -4.99
N PHE A 78 5.64 -10.43 -5.77
CA PHE A 78 5.33 -11.83 -5.50
C PHE A 78 5.58 -12.70 -6.73
N ASP A 79 5.82 -14.00 -6.51
CA ASP A 79 5.57 -15.04 -7.49
C ASP A 79 4.08 -15.37 -7.48
N TRP A 80 3.51 -15.60 -8.66
CA TRP A 80 2.07 -15.70 -8.85
C TRP A 80 1.67 -17.07 -9.40
N GLU A 81 0.70 -17.71 -8.77
CA GLU A 81 -0.10 -18.75 -9.38
C GLU A 81 -1.19 -18.11 -10.21
N ILE A 82 -1.25 -18.45 -11.49
CA ILE A 82 -2.20 -17.86 -12.44
C ILE A 82 -3.20 -18.95 -12.86
N SER A 83 -4.50 -18.65 -12.78
CA SER A 83 -5.55 -19.55 -13.21
C SER A 83 -5.47 -19.82 -14.73
N SER A 84 -5.99 -20.96 -15.18
CA SER A 84 -5.95 -21.37 -16.59
C SER A 84 -6.65 -20.37 -17.53
N ASP A 85 -7.66 -19.65 -17.05
CA ASP A 85 -8.38 -18.60 -17.78
C ASP A 85 -7.67 -17.22 -17.73
N GLN A 86 -6.48 -17.13 -17.10
CA GLN A 86 -5.67 -15.93 -16.93
C GLN A 86 -6.31 -14.81 -16.07
N LYS A 87 -7.49 -15.05 -15.48
CA LYS A 87 -8.28 -14.02 -14.78
C LYS A 87 -7.93 -13.88 -13.32
N LYS A 88 -7.46 -14.95 -12.66
CA LYS A 88 -7.15 -14.95 -11.23
C LYS A 88 -5.66 -15.10 -11.01
N ARG A 89 -5.15 -14.34 -10.04
CA ARG A 89 -3.77 -14.40 -9.57
C ARG A 89 -3.77 -14.61 -8.06
N ARG A 90 -2.94 -15.50 -7.59
CA ARG A 90 -2.73 -15.78 -6.17
C ARG A 90 -1.24 -15.64 -5.87
N PRO A 91 -0.84 -14.82 -4.90
CA PRO A 91 0.55 -14.78 -4.45
C PRO A 91 0.89 -16.12 -3.77
N VAL A 92 2.00 -16.74 -4.16
CA VAL A 92 2.43 -18.05 -3.61
C VAL A 92 3.79 -17.97 -2.94
N ALA A 93 4.61 -17.01 -3.32
CA ALA A 93 5.91 -16.73 -2.74
C ALA A 93 6.31 -15.28 -3.00
N GLN A 94 7.39 -14.82 -2.39
CA GLN A 94 7.99 -13.56 -2.80
C GLN A 94 8.61 -13.69 -4.20
N ALA A 95 8.72 -12.57 -4.92
CA ALA A 95 9.30 -12.56 -6.25
C ALA A 95 10.74 -13.11 -6.24
N LYS A 96 11.11 -13.91 -7.26
CA LYS A 96 12.45 -14.51 -7.38
C LYS A 96 13.57 -13.48 -7.46
N ASN A 97 13.27 -12.30 -8.00
CA ASN A 97 14.18 -11.17 -8.11
C ASN A 97 14.03 -10.14 -6.98
N TYR A 98 13.32 -10.49 -5.90
CA TYR A 98 13.14 -9.64 -4.73
C TYR A 98 14.49 -9.17 -4.16
N LYS A 99 14.59 -7.88 -3.86
CA LYS A 99 15.78 -7.26 -3.23
C LYS A 99 15.43 -6.63 -1.88
N SER A 100 14.46 -5.73 -1.88
CA SER A 100 13.94 -5.04 -0.69
C SER A 100 12.56 -4.47 -0.97
N GLY A 101 11.86 -4.07 0.09
CA GLY A 101 10.73 -3.16 -0.02
C GLY A 101 11.20 -1.70 -0.18
N LYS A 102 10.29 -0.82 -0.51
CA LYS A 102 10.57 0.62 -0.66
C LYS A 102 9.31 1.48 -0.56
N ILE A 103 9.49 2.75 -0.26
CA ILE A 103 8.48 3.79 -0.46
C ILE A 103 8.84 4.56 -1.71
N GLN A 104 7.89 4.66 -2.64
CA GLN A 104 8.04 5.41 -3.89
C GLN A 104 7.14 6.65 -3.86
N LYS A 105 7.62 7.76 -4.41
CA LYS A 105 6.88 9.02 -4.54
C LYS A 105 6.65 9.29 -6.02
N VAL A 106 5.39 9.42 -6.43
CA VAL A 106 4.95 9.50 -7.83
C VAL A 106 4.34 10.85 -8.12
N ASN A 107 4.81 11.52 -9.16
CA ASN A 107 4.17 12.70 -9.73
C ASN A 107 2.97 12.27 -10.60
N LEU A 108 1.76 12.61 -10.19
CA LEU A 108 0.54 12.19 -10.89
C LEU A 108 0.35 12.84 -12.26
N ASN A 109 1.03 13.96 -12.53
CA ASN A 109 0.92 14.68 -13.81
C ASN A 109 1.87 14.12 -14.87
N THR A 110 3.08 13.67 -14.45
CA THR A 110 4.12 13.20 -15.37
C THR A 110 4.27 11.69 -15.37
N GLY A 111 3.81 11.00 -14.30
CA GLY A 111 4.03 9.58 -14.06
C GLY A 111 5.46 9.24 -13.62
N GLU A 112 6.34 10.24 -13.51
CA GLU A 112 7.69 10.05 -12.98
C GLU A 112 7.65 9.72 -11.49
N PHE A 113 8.57 8.88 -11.04
CA PHE A 113 8.66 8.50 -9.63
C PHE A 113 10.12 8.39 -9.17
N GLU A 114 10.30 8.52 -7.87
CA GLU A 114 11.56 8.28 -7.18
C GLU A 114 11.37 7.28 -6.03
N THR A 115 12.45 6.62 -5.62
CA THR A 115 12.47 5.86 -4.37
C THR A 115 12.84 6.82 -3.25
N LEU A 116 11.88 7.06 -2.35
CA LEU A 116 12.04 7.98 -1.22
C LEU A 116 12.77 7.31 -0.04
N TYR A 117 12.35 6.07 0.28
CA TYR A 117 12.97 5.25 1.32
C TYR A 117 13.09 3.79 0.88
N SER A 118 14.21 3.15 1.19
CA SER A 118 14.43 1.71 1.01
C SER A 118 14.99 1.04 2.26
N GLU A 119 15.35 1.83 3.28
CA GLU A 119 15.92 1.35 4.54
C GLU A 119 15.56 2.28 5.70
N CYS A 120 15.70 1.78 6.94
CA CYS A 120 15.67 2.54 8.17
C CYS A 120 16.84 2.11 9.06
N ASN A 121 17.71 3.05 9.46
CA ASN A 121 18.88 2.77 10.31
C ASN A 121 19.82 1.66 9.76
N GLY A 122 19.99 1.58 8.44
CA GLY A 122 20.82 0.58 7.77
C GLY A 122 20.14 -0.80 7.62
N LEU A 123 18.89 -0.95 8.04
CA LEU A 123 18.09 -2.16 7.82
C LEU A 123 17.16 -1.95 6.64
N PRO A 124 17.19 -2.82 5.62
CA PRO A 124 16.27 -2.71 4.48
C PRO A 124 14.80 -2.80 4.91
N LEU A 125 13.94 -2.02 4.24
CA LEU A 125 12.50 -2.26 4.27
C LEU A 125 12.21 -3.61 3.60
N ASN A 126 11.32 -4.41 4.18
CA ASN A 126 11.05 -5.75 3.70
C ASN A 126 9.79 -5.83 2.84
N GLY A 127 8.65 -5.48 3.39
CA GLY A 127 7.37 -5.59 2.70
C GLY A 127 6.42 -4.45 3.04
N PRO A 128 6.77 -3.17 2.74
CA PRO A 128 5.84 -2.07 2.92
C PRO A 128 4.47 -2.40 2.34
N ASN A 129 3.41 -2.19 3.16
CA ASN A 129 2.08 -2.67 2.82
C ASN A 129 1.06 -1.55 2.69
N ASP A 130 0.72 -0.86 3.76
CA ASP A 130 -0.30 0.19 3.77
C ASP A 130 0.23 1.49 4.38
N ILE A 131 -0.40 2.63 4.05
CA ILE A 131 0.12 3.97 4.35
C ILE A 131 -1.01 4.97 4.64
N VAL A 132 -0.78 5.83 5.63
CA VAL A 132 -1.69 6.93 5.99
C VAL A 132 -0.91 8.20 6.30
N PHE A 133 -1.40 9.36 5.85
CA PHE A 133 -0.84 10.68 6.21
C PHE A 133 -1.49 11.24 7.47
N ASP A 134 -0.68 11.90 8.32
CA ASP A 134 -1.16 12.70 9.44
C ASP A 134 -1.42 14.17 9.01
N LYS A 135 -2.12 14.95 9.85
CA LYS A 135 -2.44 16.37 9.58
C LYS A 135 -1.21 17.27 9.51
N LYS A 136 -0.05 16.81 10.02
CA LYS A 136 1.21 17.54 9.92
C LYS A 136 1.89 17.30 8.58
N GLY A 137 1.35 16.38 7.76
CA GLY A 137 1.85 16.04 6.44
C GLY A 137 2.95 14.98 6.45
N ASN A 138 3.21 14.33 7.58
CA ASN A 138 4.06 13.14 7.63
C ASN A 138 3.22 11.89 7.37
N PHE A 139 3.85 10.75 7.16
CA PHE A 139 3.12 9.52 6.93
C PHE A 139 3.60 8.37 7.81
N TRP A 140 2.66 7.47 8.06
CA TRP A 140 2.85 6.23 8.78
C TRP A 140 2.61 5.09 7.82
N PHE A 141 3.42 4.04 7.91
CA PHE A 141 3.21 2.88 7.06
C PHE A 141 3.56 1.58 7.78
N THR A 142 2.90 0.52 7.37
CA THR A 142 3.20 -0.84 7.81
C THR A 142 4.21 -1.50 6.89
N ASP A 143 5.10 -2.29 7.46
CA ASP A 143 5.93 -3.25 6.75
C ASP A 143 5.58 -4.66 7.25
N LEU A 144 4.93 -5.43 6.42
CA LEU A 144 4.43 -6.76 6.75
C LEU A 144 5.57 -7.78 6.96
N GLY A 145 6.77 -7.46 6.47
CA GLY A 145 7.85 -8.43 6.38
C GLY A 145 7.69 -9.39 5.21
N LYS A 146 8.47 -10.45 5.20
CA LYS A 146 8.46 -11.50 4.17
C LYS A 146 8.36 -12.88 4.79
N VAL A 147 7.51 -13.72 4.21
CA VAL A 147 7.40 -15.14 4.53
C VAL A 147 8.22 -15.92 3.51
N ARG A 148 9.07 -16.82 4.00
CA ARG A 148 9.93 -17.72 3.22
C ARG A 148 9.59 -19.16 3.60
N GLU A 149 10.10 -20.13 2.87
CA GLU A 149 9.81 -21.55 3.10
C GLU A 149 10.03 -22.00 4.57
N ARG A 150 11.06 -21.48 5.24
CA ARG A 150 11.45 -21.89 6.60
C ARG A 150 11.56 -20.78 7.62
N THR A 151 11.40 -19.52 7.19
CA THR A 151 11.56 -18.33 8.03
C THR A 151 10.53 -17.30 7.71
N MET A 152 10.24 -16.46 8.67
CA MET A 152 9.32 -15.35 8.55
C MET A 152 9.93 -14.14 9.23
N ASP A 153 9.89 -12.98 8.56
CA ASP A 153 10.20 -11.72 9.21
C ASP A 153 9.02 -11.34 10.12
N ARG A 154 9.33 -10.68 11.22
CA ARG A 154 8.32 -9.93 11.95
C ARG A 154 8.22 -8.54 11.34
N GLY A 155 7.00 -8.05 11.24
CA GLY A 155 6.75 -6.76 10.66
C GLY A 155 6.98 -5.60 11.62
N SER A 156 6.94 -4.41 11.06
CA SER A 156 7.17 -3.14 11.74
C SER A 156 6.16 -2.08 11.32
N VAL A 157 6.08 -1.01 12.09
CA VAL A 157 5.43 0.23 11.69
C VAL A 157 6.46 1.34 11.69
N TYR A 158 6.41 2.14 10.65
CA TYR A 158 7.31 3.28 10.47
C TYR A 158 6.54 4.59 10.42
N TRP A 159 7.19 5.65 10.85
CA TRP A 159 6.82 7.03 10.62
C TRP A 159 7.90 7.70 9.77
N ALA A 160 7.51 8.54 8.80
CA ALA A 160 8.46 9.16 7.91
C ALA A 160 8.00 10.52 7.40
N LYS A 161 8.95 11.35 6.98
CA LYS A 161 8.72 12.65 6.33
C LYS A 161 8.61 12.50 4.80
N PRO A 162 7.74 13.30 4.15
CA PRO A 162 7.52 13.25 2.71
C PRO A 162 8.67 13.83 1.87
N ASP A 163 9.65 14.47 2.51
CA ASP A 163 10.85 15.04 1.88
C ASP A 163 12.06 14.09 1.88
N GLY A 164 11.93 12.88 2.42
CA GLY A 164 13.02 11.90 2.49
C GLY A 164 14.03 12.14 3.61
N SER A 165 13.85 13.17 4.45
CA SER A 165 14.86 13.58 5.45
C SER A 165 14.88 12.72 6.71
N GLU A 166 13.79 12.02 7.03
CA GLU A 166 13.68 11.27 8.28
C GLU A 166 12.71 10.10 8.15
N ILE A 167 13.14 8.92 8.61
CA ILE A 167 12.33 7.72 8.80
C ILE A 167 12.65 7.10 10.17
N LYS A 168 11.63 6.63 10.86
CA LYS A 168 11.76 5.98 12.17
C LYS A 168 10.94 4.69 12.20
N GLU A 169 11.54 3.60 12.71
CA GLU A 169 10.79 2.44 13.16
C GLU A 169 10.16 2.77 14.51
N VAL A 170 8.85 2.82 14.58
CA VAL A 170 8.11 3.26 15.77
C VAL A 170 7.50 2.10 16.55
N ILE A 171 7.22 0.99 15.87
CA ILE A 171 6.70 -0.23 16.48
C ILE A 171 7.38 -1.44 15.86
N HIS A 172 7.97 -2.29 16.69
CA HIS A 172 8.52 -3.61 16.35
C HIS A 172 8.60 -4.48 17.62
N PRO A 173 8.28 -5.77 17.57
CA PRO A 173 7.76 -6.53 16.44
C PRO A 173 6.22 -6.62 16.44
N ILE A 174 5.63 -6.69 15.25
CA ILE A 174 4.26 -7.17 15.03
C ILE A 174 4.33 -8.38 14.09
N MET A 175 3.33 -9.28 14.12
CA MET A 175 3.40 -10.50 13.31
C MET A 175 3.35 -10.18 11.81
N THR A 176 2.24 -9.60 11.32
CA THR A 176 2.01 -9.25 9.92
C THR A 176 1.17 -7.98 9.83
N PRO A 177 1.73 -6.79 10.21
CA PRO A 177 0.98 -5.54 10.15
C PRO A 177 0.61 -5.22 8.71
N ASN A 178 -0.69 -5.09 8.44
CA ASN A 178 -1.27 -4.86 7.13
C ASN A 178 -1.92 -3.47 7.09
N GLY A 179 -3.24 -3.38 7.27
CA GLY A 179 -3.94 -2.10 7.25
C GLY A 179 -3.52 -1.16 8.39
N ILE A 180 -3.43 0.13 8.09
CA ILE A 180 -3.06 1.20 9.03
C ILE A 180 -4.05 2.36 8.94
N GLY A 181 -4.39 2.96 10.08
CA GLY A 181 -5.27 4.14 10.11
C GLY A 181 -5.05 4.96 11.37
N LEU A 182 -5.32 6.25 11.26
CA LEU A 182 -5.32 7.19 12.38
C LEU A 182 -6.75 7.45 12.87
N SER A 183 -6.93 7.69 14.17
CA SER A 183 -8.18 8.24 14.69
C SER A 183 -8.41 9.65 14.14
N PRO A 184 -9.67 10.17 14.10
CA PRO A 184 -9.95 11.50 13.57
C PRO A 184 -9.25 12.64 14.29
N ASP A 185 -8.90 12.46 15.56
CA ASP A 185 -8.13 13.40 16.40
C ASP A 185 -6.61 13.13 16.36
N GLU A 186 -6.20 12.01 15.70
CA GLU A 186 -4.81 11.54 15.57
C GLU A 186 -4.13 11.20 16.91
N ASN A 187 -4.91 10.93 17.95
CA ASN A 187 -4.38 10.46 19.21
C ASN A 187 -4.10 8.94 19.21
N PHE A 188 -4.67 8.21 18.27
CA PHE A 188 -4.51 6.76 18.16
C PHE A 188 -4.15 6.31 16.76
N LEU A 189 -3.24 5.34 16.69
CA LEU A 189 -2.87 4.60 15.49
C LEU A 189 -3.46 3.18 15.59
N TYR A 190 -4.19 2.75 14.55
CA TYR A 190 -4.77 1.42 14.44
C TYR A 190 -4.03 0.57 13.43
N ILE A 191 -3.71 -0.67 13.79
CA ILE A 191 -2.98 -1.62 12.94
C ILE A 191 -3.73 -2.94 12.91
N ALA A 192 -4.09 -3.38 11.71
CA ALA A 192 -4.62 -4.72 11.49
C ALA A 192 -3.45 -5.71 11.29
N ASP A 193 -3.34 -6.70 12.18
CA ASP A 193 -2.37 -7.79 12.11
C ASP A 193 -3.05 -9.02 11.50
N THR A 194 -2.75 -9.30 10.23
CA THR A 194 -3.49 -10.27 9.43
C THR A 194 -3.34 -11.69 9.96
N GLU A 195 -2.13 -12.21 10.11
CA GLU A 195 -1.91 -13.58 10.61
C GLU A 195 -2.05 -13.68 12.13
N GLY A 196 -1.74 -12.60 12.85
CA GLY A 196 -1.97 -12.50 14.29
C GLY A 196 -3.45 -12.44 14.66
N GLY A 197 -4.34 -12.15 13.69
CA GLY A 197 -5.79 -12.05 13.90
C GLY A 197 -6.17 -10.99 14.91
N LYS A 198 -5.48 -9.85 14.91
CA LYS A 198 -5.63 -8.79 15.92
C LYS A 198 -5.81 -7.43 15.27
N LEU A 199 -6.53 -6.57 15.97
CA LEU A 199 -6.52 -5.14 15.75
C LEU A 199 -5.87 -4.47 16.95
N TYR A 200 -4.73 -3.82 16.70
CA TYR A 200 -4.05 -3.04 17.73
C TYR A 200 -4.51 -1.59 17.70
N SER A 201 -4.51 -0.96 18.88
CA SER A 201 -4.66 0.48 19.08
C SER A 201 -3.45 0.97 19.88
N PHE A 202 -2.71 1.92 19.33
CA PHE A 202 -1.55 2.55 19.98
C PHE A 202 -1.85 4.02 20.22
N GLU A 203 -1.66 4.49 21.44
CA GLU A 203 -1.73 5.92 21.76
C GLU A 203 -0.48 6.62 21.23
N ILE A 204 -0.68 7.75 20.53
CA ILE A 204 0.41 8.59 20.01
C ILE A 204 0.70 9.65 21.06
N LEU A 205 1.89 9.58 21.69
CA LEU A 205 2.32 10.46 22.76
C LEU A 205 3.12 11.67 22.26
#